data_dc5234499e03fd9717f057924980f419
#
_entry.id   dc5234499e03fd9717f057924980f419
#
_cell.length_a   1.000
_cell.length_b   1.000
_cell.length_c   1.000
_cell.angle_alpha   90.00
_cell.angle_beta   90.00
_cell.angle_gamma   90.00
#
_symmetry.space_group_name_H-M   'P 1'
#
loop_
_entity.id
_entity.type
_entity.pdbx_description
1 polymer ?
#
loop_
_entity_poly.entity_id
_entity_poly.type
_entity_poly.pdbx_seq_one_letter_code
_entity_poly.pdbx_strand_id
1 'polypeptide(L)'
;MPDDEKKEDNALMEKFKDNLQLCLNTSLKPGDKHYEVHKGKNLKSSYSTTTIEQNKRGYDSFQVDIQIIQISDSGEIPMIAIELKTGKKDSATTNDILIYSSKAHRHKVFYPWLRYGLIWFNDQPVTGKFFKNNEYLDFTGGVSESDINSMSNKWIDLVDIVKAQLKIAEQMHDIFAQNKDETKFSFYSSEAVFK
;
A
#
# COMPACT_ATOMS: atom_id res chain seq x y z
N MET A 1 23.42 -9.57 0.82
CA MET A 1 23.51 -8.29 0.08
C MET A 1 24.64 -7.49 0.69
N PRO A 2 25.53 -6.92 -0.12
CA PRO A 2 26.54 -5.98 0.36
C PRO A 2 25.87 -4.80 1.08
N ASP A 3 26.54 -4.23 2.07
CA ASP A 3 25.97 -3.13 2.88
C ASP A 3 25.63 -1.88 2.06
N ASP A 4 26.28 -1.70 0.93
CA ASP A 4 26.04 -0.55 0.04
C ASP A 4 24.71 -0.68 -0.73
N GLU A 5 24.33 -1.89 -1.21
CA GLU A 5 23.01 -2.10 -1.84
C GLU A 5 21.85 -1.85 -0.88
N LYS A 6 21.99 -2.24 0.39
CA LYS A 6 20.95 -1.95 1.42
C LYS A 6 20.80 -0.45 1.69
N LYS A 7 21.89 0.31 1.61
CA LYS A 7 21.85 1.77 1.79
C LYS A 7 21.18 2.46 0.61
N GLU A 8 21.46 2.02 -0.62
CA GLU A 8 20.83 2.55 -1.83
C GLU A 8 19.33 2.27 -1.84
N ASP A 9 18.91 1.05 -1.54
CA ASP A 9 17.50 0.68 -1.43
C ASP A 9 16.77 1.50 -0.37
N ASN A 10 17.39 1.71 0.79
CA ASN A 10 16.83 2.53 1.85
C ASN A 10 16.66 4.01 1.44
N ALA A 11 17.62 4.58 0.74
CA ALA A 11 17.56 5.96 0.25
C ALA A 11 16.44 6.13 -0.77
N LEU A 12 16.29 5.16 -1.68
CA LEU A 12 15.22 5.16 -2.69
C LEU A 12 13.83 5.06 -2.05
N MET A 13 13.67 4.20 -1.04
CA MET A 13 12.41 4.09 -0.28
C MET A 13 12.07 5.37 0.49
N GLU A 14 13.05 6.06 1.09
CA GLU A 14 12.81 7.36 1.73
C GLU A 14 12.33 8.38 0.71
N LYS A 15 12.98 8.46 -0.43
CA LYS A 15 12.61 9.38 -1.50
C LYS A 15 11.20 9.10 -2.04
N PHE A 16 10.86 7.83 -2.25
CA PHE A 16 9.51 7.41 -2.62
C PHE A 16 8.48 7.92 -1.61
N LYS A 17 8.73 7.68 -0.31
CA LYS A 17 7.89 8.14 0.80
C LYS A 17 7.71 9.66 0.79
N ASP A 18 8.81 10.41 0.71
CA ASP A 18 8.80 11.88 0.79
C ASP A 18 8.05 12.50 -0.40
N ASN A 19 8.30 12.01 -1.63
CA ASN A 19 7.61 12.47 -2.83
C ASN A 19 6.12 12.11 -2.80
N LEU A 20 5.77 10.92 -2.30
CA LEU A 20 4.37 10.54 -2.14
C LEU A 20 3.64 11.43 -1.12
N GLN A 21 4.28 11.71 0.03
CA GLN A 21 3.75 12.64 1.04
C GLN A 21 3.54 14.04 0.46
N LEU A 22 4.50 14.55 -0.30
CA LEU A 22 4.39 15.84 -0.97
C LEU A 22 3.19 15.88 -1.92
N CYS A 23 3.03 14.86 -2.76
CA CYS A 23 1.93 14.75 -3.71
C CYS A 23 0.56 14.61 -3.04
N LEU A 24 0.48 13.94 -1.90
CA LEU A 24 -0.75 13.88 -1.11
C LEU A 24 -1.08 15.23 -0.51
N ASN A 25 -0.13 15.90 0.14
CA ASN A 25 -0.32 17.20 0.77
C ASN A 25 -0.77 18.28 -0.22
N THR A 26 -0.21 18.29 -1.43
CA THR A 26 -0.57 19.27 -2.47
C THR A 26 -1.98 19.08 -3.04
N SER A 27 -2.57 17.92 -2.81
CA SER A 27 -3.90 17.56 -3.32
C SER A 27 -5.02 17.77 -2.31
N LEU A 28 -4.68 17.94 -1.02
CA LEU A 28 -5.63 18.11 0.07
C LEU A 28 -6.14 19.56 0.12
N LYS A 29 -7.45 19.70 0.33
CA LYS A 29 -8.09 20.99 0.58
C LYS A 29 -8.21 21.24 2.09
N PRO A 30 -8.35 22.50 2.54
CA PRO A 30 -8.67 22.80 3.93
C PRO A 30 -9.95 22.05 4.36
N GLY A 31 -9.84 21.26 5.43
CA GLY A 31 -10.93 20.42 5.95
C GLY A 31 -10.94 18.99 5.47
N ASP A 32 -10.05 18.61 4.55
CA ASP A 32 -9.85 17.21 4.18
C ASP A 32 -9.18 16.43 5.33
N LYS A 33 -9.35 15.09 5.30
CA LYS A 33 -8.71 14.19 6.25
C LYS A 33 -7.17 14.32 6.13
N HIS A 34 -6.48 14.26 7.25
CA HIS A 34 -5.01 14.32 7.28
C HIS A 34 -4.40 12.93 7.09
N TYR A 35 -3.41 12.83 6.19
CA TYR A 35 -2.71 11.59 5.89
C TYR A 35 -1.20 11.74 6.06
N GLU A 36 -0.60 10.72 6.65
CA GLU A 36 0.85 10.59 6.79
C GLU A 36 1.36 9.35 6.07
N VAL A 37 2.51 9.49 5.40
CA VAL A 37 3.21 8.40 4.73
C VAL A 37 4.37 7.94 5.61
N HIS A 38 4.32 6.71 6.04
CA HIS A 38 5.35 6.11 6.89
C HIS A 38 6.11 5.00 6.14
N LYS A 39 7.40 4.85 6.46
CA LYS A 39 8.24 3.75 6.00
C LYS A 39 8.43 2.74 7.12
N GLY A 40 8.41 1.46 6.77
CA GLY A 40 8.79 0.38 7.66
C GLY A 40 7.89 0.20 8.88
N LYS A 41 6.60 0.56 8.79
CA LYS A 41 5.66 0.46 9.90
C LYS A 41 5.03 -0.93 9.99
N ASN A 42 4.84 -1.41 11.21
CA ASN A 42 4.18 -2.70 11.45
C ASN A 42 2.66 -2.60 11.27
N LEU A 43 2.09 -3.62 10.63
CA LEU A 43 0.66 -3.75 10.39
C LEU A 43 0.18 -5.10 10.92
N LYS A 44 -0.95 -5.15 11.64
CA LYS A 44 -1.53 -6.39 12.17
C LYS A 44 -1.83 -7.41 11.08
N SER A 45 -1.69 -8.69 11.42
CA SER A 45 -1.84 -9.80 10.49
C SER A 45 -2.56 -10.97 11.14
N SER A 46 -3.35 -11.72 10.38
CA SER A 46 -4.12 -12.87 10.85
C SER A 46 -3.33 -14.09 11.27
N TYR A 47 -2.02 -14.01 11.34
CA TYR A 47 -1.20 -15.12 11.85
C TYR A 47 -1.20 -15.26 13.36
N SER A 48 -1.69 -14.27 14.07
CA SER A 48 -1.68 -14.29 15.51
C SER A 48 -2.95 -14.90 16.07
N THR A 49 -2.78 -15.94 16.86
CA THR A 49 -3.86 -16.56 17.65
C THR A 49 -3.97 -15.97 19.05
N THR A 50 -3.08 -15.08 19.45
CA THR A 50 -3.00 -14.60 20.83
C THR A 50 -2.74 -13.10 20.92
N THR A 51 -3.70 -12.42 21.55
CA THR A 51 -3.65 -11.05 22.07
C THR A 51 -3.48 -9.89 21.07
N ILE A 52 -4.52 -9.09 21.08
CA ILE A 52 -4.75 -7.85 20.30
C ILE A 52 -3.78 -6.71 20.66
N GLU A 53 -2.91 -6.87 21.67
CA GLU A 53 -2.26 -5.74 22.36
C GLU A 53 -0.86 -5.33 21.85
N GLN A 54 -0.22 -6.11 20.97
CA GLN A 54 1.16 -5.77 20.58
C GLN A 54 1.42 -5.87 19.08
N ASN A 55 1.47 -4.72 18.41
CA ASN A 55 1.99 -4.58 17.05
C ASN A 55 3.51 -4.78 17.01
N LYS A 56 4.02 -5.94 17.40
CA LYS A 56 5.44 -6.26 17.32
C LYS A 56 5.71 -7.19 16.15
N ARG A 57 6.79 -6.89 15.40
CA ARG A 57 7.27 -7.73 14.31
C ARG A 57 7.46 -9.18 14.80
N GLY A 58 6.90 -10.15 14.07
CA GLY A 58 7.11 -11.58 14.30
C GLY A 58 6.08 -12.25 15.20
N TYR A 59 5.17 -11.50 15.85
CA TYR A 59 4.09 -12.09 16.64
C TYR A 59 2.73 -11.92 15.95
N ASP A 60 2.30 -10.67 15.79
CA ASP A 60 0.95 -10.32 15.33
C ASP A 60 0.96 -9.40 14.13
N SER A 61 2.13 -9.00 13.67
CA SER A 61 2.27 -8.00 12.64
C SER A 61 3.44 -8.27 11.70
N PHE A 62 3.29 -7.86 10.46
CA PHE A 62 4.38 -7.78 9.50
C PHE A 62 4.68 -6.33 9.18
N GLN A 63 5.94 -6.03 9.03
CA GLN A 63 6.38 -4.75 8.53
C GLN A 63 6.02 -4.63 7.04
N VAL A 64 5.42 -3.50 6.66
CA VAL A 64 5.22 -3.10 5.26
C VAL A 64 6.20 -1.99 4.91
N ASP A 65 6.61 -1.92 3.65
CA ASP A 65 7.63 -0.96 3.24
C ASP A 65 7.12 0.47 3.32
N ILE A 66 5.93 0.74 2.81
CA ILE A 66 5.26 2.05 2.89
C ILE A 66 3.84 1.87 3.39
N GLN A 67 3.40 2.76 4.28
CA GLN A 67 2.04 2.81 4.78
C GLN A 67 1.50 4.23 4.72
N ILE A 68 0.27 4.41 4.21
CA ILE A 68 -0.48 5.66 4.31
C ILE A 68 -1.50 5.49 5.42
N ILE A 69 -1.44 6.41 6.37
CA ILE A 69 -2.25 6.39 7.59
C ILE A 69 -3.09 7.65 7.63
N GLN A 70 -4.38 7.50 7.90
CA GLN A 70 -5.22 8.63 8.27
C GLN A 70 -5.02 8.93 9.75
N ILE A 71 -4.74 10.17 10.06
CA ILE A 71 -4.69 10.66 11.44
C ILE A 71 -6.06 11.17 11.83
N SER A 72 -6.59 10.67 12.93
CA SER A 72 -7.89 11.07 13.49
C SER A 72 -7.78 11.26 15.00
N ASP A 73 -8.80 11.87 15.61
CA ASP A 73 -8.88 12.04 17.06
C ASP A 73 -8.90 10.70 17.81
N SER A 74 -9.40 9.64 17.16
CA SER A 74 -9.43 8.27 17.70
C SER A 74 -8.13 7.49 17.50
N GLY A 75 -7.14 8.09 16.83
CA GLY A 75 -5.82 7.48 16.57
C GLY A 75 -5.50 7.28 15.08
N GLU A 76 -4.54 6.43 14.83
CA GLU A 76 -4.03 6.12 13.50
C GLU A 76 -4.85 5.02 12.81
N ILE A 77 -5.30 5.28 11.59
CA ILE A 77 -6.08 4.33 10.79
C ILE A 77 -5.28 3.99 9.52
N PRO A 78 -4.82 2.73 9.36
CA PRO A 78 -4.11 2.33 8.15
C PRO A 78 -5.08 2.28 6.97
N MET A 79 -4.74 3.00 5.90
CA MET A 79 -5.56 3.13 4.70
C MET A 79 -4.96 2.39 3.51
N ILE A 80 -3.65 2.56 3.29
CA ILE A 80 -2.93 1.90 2.20
C ILE A 80 -1.64 1.29 2.74
N ALA A 81 -1.32 0.10 2.25
CA ALA A 81 -0.02 -0.55 2.39
C ALA A 81 0.60 -0.78 1.01
N ILE A 82 1.88 -0.46 0.85
CA ILE A 82 2.63 -0.68 -0.39
C ILE A 82 3.90 -1.46 -0.05
N GLU A 83 4.10 -2.56 -0.76
CA GLU A 83 5.37 -3.28 -0.78
C GLU A 83 6.19 -2.79 -1.98
N LEU A 84 7.46 -2.57 -1.74
CA LEU A 84 8.41 -2.08 -2.73
C LEU A 84 9.38 -3.21 -3.10
N LYS A 85 9.40 -3.59 -4.36
CA LYS A 85 10.32 -4.60 -4.84
C LYS A 85 11.49 -3.92 -5.54
N THR A 86 12.66 -3.98 -4.91
CA THR A 86 13.92 -3.57 -5.49
C THR A 86 14.59 -4.80 -6.13
N GLY A 87 15.04 -4.69 -7.36
CA GLY A 87 15.74 -5.80 -7.99
C GLY A 87 16.16 -5.47 -9.42
N LYS A 88 17.45 -5.56 -9.67
CA LYS A 88 18.06 -5.24 -10.97
C LYS A 88 17.75 -6.24 -12.09
N LYS A 89 17.17 -7.41 -11.82
CA LYS A 89 17.22 -8.50 -12.80
C LYS A 89 15.90 -9.12 -13.24
N ASP A 90 14.85 -9.07 -12.48
CA ASP A 90 13.68 -9.85 -12.88
C ASP A 90 12.37 -9.08 -12.75
N SER A 91 11.63 -9.10 -13.87
CA SER A 91 10.18 -8.85 -13.87
C SER A 91 9.53 -9.56 -12.69
N ALA A 92 8.43 -9.02 -12.20
CA ALA A 92 7.56 -9.64 -11.22
C ALA A 92 7.54 -11.15 -11.38
N THR A 93 8.15 -11.87 -10.45
CA THR A 93 8.06 -13.33 -10.49
C THR A 93 6.67 -13.72 -10.03
N THR A 94 6.18 -14.86 -10.52
CA THR A 94 4.93 -15.46 -10.03
C THR A 94 4.96 -15.62 -8.51
N ASN A 95 6.11 -16.02 -7.95
CA ASN A 95 6.28 -16.19 -6.51
C ASN A 95 6.15 -14.88 -5.73
N ASP A 96 6.70 -13.76 -6.22
CA ASP A 96 6.54 -12.46 -5.57
C ASP A 96 5.05 -12.09 -5.49
N ILE A 97 4.32 -12.23 -6.59
CA ILE A 97 2.89 -11.90 -6.65
C ILE A 97 2.10 -12.75 -5.64
N LEU A 98 2.33 -14.05 -5.60
CA LEU A 98 1.67 -14.97 -4.66
C LEU A 98 2.00 -14.64 -3.20
N ILE A 99 3.26 -14.38 -2.88
CA ILE A 99 3.71 -14.03 -1.52
C ILE A 99 3.04 -12.73 -1.06
N TYR A 100 3.10 -11.68 -1.86
CA TYR A 100 2.54 -10.37 -1.48
C TYR A 100 1.02 -10.36 -1.51
N SER A 101 0.38 -11.11 -2.41
CA SER A 101 -1.07 -11.32 -2.40
C SER A 101 -1.52 -12.03 -1.11
N SER A 102 -0.82 -13.08 -0.70
CA SER A 102 -1.07 -13.77 0.57
C SER A 102 -0.85 -12.86 1.79
N LYS A 103 0.19 -12.01 1.77
CA LYS A 103 0.45 -11.01 2.83
C LYS A 103 -0.67 -9.99 2.91
N ALA A 104 -1.13 -9.49 1.76
CA ALA A 104 -2.27 -8.57 1.67
C ALA A 104 -3.54 -9.16 2.28
N HIS A 105 -3.87 -10.42 1.96
CA HIS A 105 -5.01 -11.11 2.55
C HIS A 105 -4.99 -11.07 4.09
N ARG A 106 -3.85 -11.41 4.67
CA ARG A 106 -3.69 -11.49 6.13
C ARG A 106 -3.90 -10.14 6.83
N HIS A 107 -3.46 -9.05 6.20
CA HIS A 107 -3.67 -7.70 6.72
C HIS A 107 -5.14 -7.28 6.57
N LYS A 108 -5.78 -7.62 5.44
CA LYS A 108 -7.19 -7.29 5.18
C LYS A 108 -8.18 -8.02 6.10
N VAL A 109 -7.80 -9.12 6.73
CA VAL A 109 -8.61 -9.75 7.79
C VAL A 109 -8.83 -8.80 8.97
N PHE A 110 -7.82 -7.98 9.34
CA PHE A 110 -7.94 -6.98 10.41
C PHE A 110 -8.43 -5.63 9.92
N TYR A 111 -8.08 -5.27 8.68
CA TYR A 111 -8.40 -3.99 8.07
C TYR A 111 -9.10 -4.21 6.73
N PRO A 112 -10.40 -4.54 6.74
CA PRO A 112 -11.13 -4.88 5.49
C PRO A 112 -11.11 -3.75 4.45
N TRP A 113 -10.99 -2.50 4.91
CA TRP A 113 -10.87 -1.32 4.04
C TRP A 113 -9.48 -1.10 3.46
N LEU A 114 -8.44 -1.77 4.00
CA LEU A 114 -7.05 -1.56 3.59
C LEU A 114 -6.86 -1.87 2.11
N ARG A 115 -6.25 -0.93 1.39
CA ARG A 115 -5.82 -1.15 0.01
C ARG A 115 -4.35 -1.54 -0.02
N TYR A 116 -3.99 -2.54 -0.80
CA TYR A 116 -2.66 -3.13 -0.78
C TYR A 116 -2.03 -3.13 -2.16
N GLY A 117 -0.86 -2.51 -2.29
CA GLY A 117 -0.13 -2.37 -3.55
C GLY A 117 1.21 -3.10 -3.56
N LEU A 118 1.65 -3.46 -4.75
CA LEU A 118 3.00 -3.97 -5.01
C LEU A 118 3.64 -3.15 -6.13
N ILE A 119 4.72 -2.44 -5.83
CA ILE A 119 5.41 -1.56 -6.76
C ILE A 119 6.82 -2.08 -7.03
N TRP A 120 7.20 -2.15 -8.29
CA TRP A 120 8.56 -2.49 -8.72
C TRP A 120 9.37 -1.25 -9.04
N PHE A 121 10.58 -1.19 -8.50
CA PHE A 121 11.55 -0.16 -8.84
C PHE A 121 12.33 -0.50 -10.12
N ASN A 122 11.59 -0.74 -11.18
CA ASN A 122 12.12 -0.93 -12.52
C ASN A 122 11.07 -0.50 -13.55
N ASP A 123 11.50 -0.29 -14.78
CA ASP A 123 10.61 0.11 -15.88
C ASP A 123 9.78 -1.03 -16.47
N GLN A 124 9.69 -2.16 -15.77
CA GLN A 124 8.99 -3.32 -16.30
C GLN A 124 7.47 -3.11 -16.27
N PRO A 125 6.77 -3.42 -17.36
CA PRO A 125 5.32 -3.34 -17.39
C PRO A 125 4.70 -4.42 -16.52
N VAL A 126 3.52 -4.13 -16.01
CA VAL A 126 2.66 -5.14 -15.37
C VAL A 126 2.30 -6.21 -16.41
N THR A 127 2.60 -7.47 -16.10
CA THR A 127 2.38 -8.57 -17.04
C THR A 127 1.10 -9.33 -16.74
N GLY A 128 0.63 -10.11 -17.72
CA GLY A 128 -0.50 -11.03 -17.52
C GLY A 128 -0.33 -12.04 -16.37
N LYS A 129 0.91 -12.26 -15.89
CA LYS A 129 1.20 -13.06 -14.69
C LYS A 129 0.59 -12.44 -13.44
N PHE A 130 0.57 -11.10 -13.33
CA PHE A 130 -0.06 -10.42 -12.22
C PHE A 130 -1.53 -10.80 -12.12
N PHE A 131 -2.29 -10.66 -13.20
CA PHE A 131 -3.72 -10.97 -13.22
C PHE A 131 -4.06 -12.43 -12.95
N LYS A 132 -3.16 -13.35 -13.33
CA LYS A 132 -3.36 -14.79 -13.10
C LYS A 132 -3.07 -15.24 -11.67
N ASN A 133 -2.19 -14.54 -10.96
CA ASN A 133 -1.65 -14.99 -9.67
C ASN A 133 -1.98 -14.03 -8.51
N ASN A 134 -2.65 -12.92 -8.80
CA ASN A 134 -3.10 -11.97 -7.79
C ASN A 134 -4.54 -12.25 -7.37
N GLU A 135 -4.77 -12.33 -6.05
CA GLU A 135 -6.10 -12.43 -5.46
C GLU A 135 -6.44 -11.22 -4.58
N TYR A 136 -5.45 -10.66 -3.88
CA TYR A 136 -5.69 -9.69 -2.80
C TYR A 136 -4.96 -8.36 -2.93
N LEU A 137 -4.04 -8.22 -3.90
CA LEU A 137 -3.45 -6.92 -4.21
C LEU A 137 -4.45 -6.08 -4.99
N ASP A 138 -4.60 -4.83 -4.62
CA ASP A 138 -5.56 -3.90 -5.21
C ASP A 138 -4.96 -3.13 -6.39
N PHE A 139 -3.65 -2.89 -6.36
CA PHE A 139 -2.93 -2.19 -7.43
C PHE A 139 -1.48 -2.62 -7.54
N THR A 140 -0.90 -2.33 -8.68
CA THR A 140 0.49 -2.60 -8.98
C THR A 140 1.01 -1.62 -10.03
N GLY A 141 2.32 -1.44 -10.06
CA GLY A 141 2.99 -0.60 -11.06
C GLY A 141 4.49 -0.76 -11.01
N GLY A 142 5.16 -0.22 -12.02
CA GLY A 142 6.61 -0.13 -12.05
C GLY A 142 7.04 1.33 -12.23
N VAL A 143 7.96 1.81 -11.41
CA VAL A 143 8.57 3.13 -11.52
C VAL A 143 10.07 3.01 -11.36
N SER A 144 10.83 3.76 -12.14
CA SER A 144 12.28 3.83 -12.00
C SER A 144 12.69 4.89 -10.98
N GLU A 145 13.92 4.85 -10.53
CA GLU A 145 14.48 5.92 -9.70
C GLU A 145 14.42 7.27 -10.41
N SER A 146 14.66 7.30 -11.75
CA SER A 146 14.54 8.52 -12.54
C SER A 146 13.12 9.08 -12.58
N ASP A 147 12.09 8.22 -12.61
CA ASP A 147 10.69 8.66 -12.56
C ASP A 147 10.38 9.35 -11.24
N ILE A 148 10.85 8.77 -10.13
CA ILE A 148 10.68 9.34 -8.78
C ILE A 148 11.43 10.67 -8.67
N ASN A 149 12.67 10.74 -9.19
CA ASN A 149 13.52 11.91 -9.11
C ASN A 149 12.98 13.10 -9.90
N SER A 150 12.43 12.85 -11.07
CA SER A 150 11.92 13.89 -11.99
C SER A 150 10.42 14.16 -11.82
N MET A 151 9.73 13.42 -10.96
CA MET A 151 8.26 13.42 -10.89
C MET A 151 7.62 13.25 -12.28
N SER A 152 8.09 12.27 -13.03
CA SER A 152 7.64 11.99 -14.40
C SER A 152 6.13 11.73 -14.49
N ASN A 153 5.59 11.72 -15.70
CA ASN A 153 4.18 11.34 -15.93
C ASN A 153 3.86 9.95 -15.33
N LYS A 154 4.82 9.01 -15.41
CA LYS A 154 4.66 7.68 -14.85
C LYS A 154 4.56 7.69 -13.31
N TRP A 155 5.32 8.57 -12.65
CA TRP A 155 5.16 8.82 -11.22
C TRP A 155 3.81 9.44 -10.90
N ILE A 156 3.36 10.43 -11.69
CA ILE A 156 2.05 11.07 -11.51
C ILE A 156 0.92 10.05 -11.66
N ASP A 157 0.99 9.18 -12.68
CA ASP A 157 0.01 8.09 -12.87
C ASP A 157 -0.07 7.15 -11.67
N LEU A 158 1.09 6.78 -11.08
CA LEU A 158 1.13 5.99 -9.85
C LEU A 158 0.47 6.71 -8.68
N VAL A 159 0.78 7.99 -8.49
CA VAL A 159 0.18 8.83 -7.44
C VAL A 159 -1.34 8.93 -7.61
N ASP A 160 -1.83 9.08 -8.83
CA ASP A 160 -3.27 9.11 -9.12
C ASP A 160 -3.95 7.78 -8.79
N ILE A 161 -3.30 6.65 -9.10
CA ILE A 161 -3.78 5.33 -8.68
C ILE A 161 -3.85 5.24 -7.15
N VAL A 162 -2.80 5.66 -6.44
CA VAL A 162 -2.77 5.67 -4.96
C VAL A 162 -3.90 6.53 -4.40
N LYS A 163 -4.14 7.73 -4.95
CA LYS A 163 -5.26 8.61 -4.53
C LYS A 163 -6.62 7.96 -4.76
N ALA A 164 -6.81 7.31 -5.89
CA ALA A 164 -8.05 6.58 -6.17
C ALA A 164 -8.28 5.44 -5.15
N GLN A 165 -7.23 4.68 -4.84
CA GLN A 165 -7.29 3.62 -3.83
C GLN A 165 -7.53 4.17 -2.43
N LEU A 166 -6.94 5.33 -2.09
CA LEU A 166 -7.16 6.00 -0.82
C LEU A 166 -8.63 6.37 -0.64
N LYS A 167 -9.25 6.94 -1.69
CA LYS A 167 -10.69 7.26 -1.67
C LYS A 167 -11.58 6.03 -1.46
N ILE A 168 -11.23 4.89 -2.06
CA ILE A 168 -11.95 3.63 -1.85
C ILE A 168 -11.78 3.17 -0.39
N ALA A 169 -10.54 3.23 0.14
CA ALA A 169 -10.27 2.87 1.54
C ALA A 169 -11.09 3.72 2.52
N GLU A 170 -11.17 5.04 2.28
CA GLU A 170 -11.99 5.96 3.08
C GLU A 170 -13.46 5.56 3.10
N GLN A 171 -14.04 5.36 1.91
CA GLN A 171 -15.44 4.99 1.78
C GLN A 171 -15.75 3.67 2.51
N MET A 172 -14.89 2.68 2.35
CA MET A 172 -15.03 1.39 3.04
C MET A 172 -14.87 1.57 4.55
N HIS A 173 -13.87 2.31 5.02
CA HIS A 173 -13.65 2.56 6.43
C HIS A 173 -14.84 3.27 7.07
N ASP A 174 -15.37 4.32 6.42
CA ASP A 174 -16.50 5.08 6.93
C ASP A 174 -17.75 4.19 7.09
N ILE A 175 -17.98 3.24 6.17
CA ILE A 175 -19.04 2.26 6.27
C ILE A 175 -18.83 1.32 7.46
N PHE A 176 -17.62 0.77 7.63
CA PHE A 176 -17.30 -0.11 8.77
C PHE A 176 -17.35 0.62 10.11
N ALA A 177 -16.95 1.89 10.15
CA ALA A 177 -16.99 2.71 11.37
C ALA A 177 -18.43 3.03 11.81
N GLN A 178 -19.34 3.23 10.86
CA GLN A 178 -20.75 3.54 11.13
C GLN A 178 -21.56 2.32 11.57
N ASN A 179 -21.20 1.12 11.13
CA ASN A 179 -21.98 -0.09 11.29
C ASN A 179 -21.14 -1.25 11.85
N LYS A 180 -20.70 -1.12 13.10
CA LYS A 180 -19.81 -2.12 13.70
C LYS A 180 -20.39 -3.55 13.77
N ASP A 181 -21.70 -3.71 13.85
CA ASP A 181 -22.32 -5.00 14.13
C ASP A 181 -23.30 -5.51 13.04
N GLU A 182 -23.82 -4.66 12.14
CA GLU A 182 -24.80 -5.08 11.13
C GLU A 182 -24.69 -4.29 9.82
N THR A 183 -23.58 -4.40 9.12
CA THR A 183 -23.48 -3.74 7.81
C THR A 183 -24.23 -4.53 6.75
N LYS A 184 -25.40 -4.06 6.35
CA LYS A 184 -26.15 -4.59 5.21
C LYS A 184 -25.89 -3.74 3.98
N PHE A 185 -25.26 -4.31 2.97
CA PHE A 185 -25.05 -3.65 1.68
C PHE A 185 -26.10 -4.17 0.69
N SER A 186 -26.74 -3.26 -0.03
CA SER A 186 -27.53 -3.63 -1.18
C SER A 186 -26.67 -3.85 -2.42
N PHE A 187 -25.58 -3.08 -2.57
CA PHE A 187 -24.66 -3.18 -3.70
C PHE A 187 -23.23 -2.82 -3.29
N TYR A 188 -22.26 -3.53 -3.85
CA TYR A 188 -20.84 -3.21 -3.81
C TYR A 188 -20.29 -3.26 -5.23
N SER A 189 -19.50 -2.25 -5.62
CA SER A 189 -18.71 -2.29 -6.85
C SER A 189 -17.29 -1.80 -6.59
N SER A 190 -16.32 -2.42 -7.25
CA SER A 190 -14.96 -1.93 -7.34
C SER A 190 -14.65 -1.57 -8.78
N GLU A 191 -14.05 -0.39 -9.02
CA GLU A 191 -13.62 0.02 -10.34
C GLU A 191 -12.15 -0.32 -10.55
N ALA A 192 -11.84 -0.90 -11.72
CA ALA A 192 -10.48 -1.09 -12.16
C ALA A 192 -10.05 0.09 -13.03
N VAL A 193 -8.95 0.74 -12.66
CA VAL A 193 -8.34 1.82 -13.45
C VAL A 193 -7.09 1.28 -14.11
N PHE A 194 -7.04 1.32 -15.43
CA PHE A 194 -5.88 0.96 -16.24
C PHE A 194 -5.27 2.23 -16.83
N LYS A 195 -3.97 2.42 -16.61
CA LYS A 195 -3.19 3.52 -17.18
C LYS A 195 -1.88 3.01 -17.77
#